data_46eef02a414a473328fe1e96811bac89
#
_entry.id   46eef02a414a473328fe1e96811bac89
#
_cell.length_a   1.000
_cell.length_b   1.000
_cell.length_c   1.000
_cell.angle_alpha   90.00
_cell.angle_beta   90.00
_cell.angle_gamma   90.00
#
_symmetry.space_group_name_H-M   'P 1'
#
loop_
_entity.id
_entity.type
_entity.pdbx_description
1 polymer ?
#
loop_
_entity_poly.entity_id
_entity_poly.type
_entity_poly.pdbx_seq_one_letter_code
_entity_poly.pdbx_strand_id
1 'polypeptide(L)'
;MKARIIKTVYIEAAVRIWSGDGVTQSYTGSRYRIDLVAEGDISESIGWVVDYADLKNLFEPVRRRLDHHCLSDVEGLETDCSPRALQLWINAQLEPWPEWFAGVRVFPPEPNGFYLCNLAEEPEADLPARLAFSFSAAQSLPQLPEGHPCREVHGHTYTLEIACKGGRLPEKAAQDLYTMLHAQYLNVIPGLEQSTAERIAIWVWQILERQGVAPTLVGVQETPNNRCYYRGE
;
A
#
# COMPACT_ATOMS: atom_id res chain seq x y z
N MET A 1 -16.76 -26.94 -21.59
CA MET A 1 -15.74 -25.89 -21.92
C MET A 1 -15.10 -25.43 -20.62
N LYS A 2 -13.77 -25.21 -20.59
CA LYS A 2 -13.06 -24.77 -19.39
C LYS A 2 -12.65 -23.31 -19.50
N ALA A 3 -12.62 -22.65 -18.33
CA ALA A 3 -12.09 -21.30 -18.22
C ALA A 3 -11.25 -21.15 -16.95
N ARG A 4 -10.34 -20.18 -16.99
CA ARG A 4 -9.61 -19.67 -15.81
C ARG A 4 -10.13 -18.27 -15.55
N ILE A 5 -10.49 -18.01 -14.30
CA ILE A 5 -10.87 -16.70 -13.82
C ILE A 5 -9.94 -16.24 -12.70
N ILE A 6 -9.74 -14.95 -12.60
CA ILE A 6 -8.84 -14.35 -11.62
C ILE A 6 -9.59 -13.22 -10.92
N LYS A 7 -9.55 -13.23 -9.58
CA LYS A 7 -9.98 -12.12 -8.76
C LYS A 7 -8.77 -11.51 -8.06
N THR A 8 -8.44 -10.28 -8.40
CA THR A 8 -7.40 -9.52 -7.71
C THR A 8 -7.95 -8.93 -6.43
N VAL A 9 -7.17 -9.10 -5.35
CA VAL A 9 -7.38 -8.47 -4.05
C VAL A 9 -6.07 -7.85 -3.60
N TYR A 10 -6.15 -6.92 -2.64
CA TYR A 10 -4.99 -6.26 -2.07
C TYR A 10 -5.00 -6.41 -0.55
N ILE A 11 -3.80 -6.45 0.03
CA ILE A 11 -3.57 -6.30 1.47
C ILE A 11 -2.55 -5.18 1.70
N GLU A 12 -2.77 -4.43 2.76
CA GLU A 12 -1.87 -3.37 3.25
C GLU A 12 -1.12 -3.92 4.46
N ALA A 13 0.17 -4.23 4.30
CA ALA A 13 0.90 -4.95 5.34
C ALA A 13 2.30 -4.40 5.56
N ALA A 14 2.77 -4.51 6.81
CA ALA A 14 4.15 -4.20 7.17
C ALA A 14 5.01 -5.46 7.24
N VAL A 15 6.31 -5.26 7.19
CA VAL A 15 7.32 -6.26 7.52
C VAL A 15 8.36 -5.64 8.44
N ARG A 16 8.92 -6.46 9.33
CA ARG A 16 10.02 -6.06 10.21
C ARG A 16 11.32 -6.08 9.41
N ILE A 17 12.10 -5.04 9.57
CA ILE A 17 13.43 -4.93 8.98
C ILE A 17 14.46 -4.64 10.06
N TRP A 18 15.71 -5.00 9.80
CA TRP A 18 16.84 -4.66 10.65
C TRP A 18 17.59 -3.51 10.02
N SER A 19 17.98 -2.52 10.81
CA SER A 19 18.87 -1.45 10.36
C SER A 19 20.24 -2.03 9.96
N GLY A 20 21.03 -1.24 9.24
CA GLY A 20 22.35 -1.67 8.78
C GLY A 20 23.34 -2.00 9.89
N ASP A 21 23.04 -1.64 11.15
CA ASP A 21 23.78 -2.04 12.37
C ASP A 21 23.40 -3.46 12.86
N GLY A 22 22.36 -4.07 12.28
CA GLY A 22 21.85 -5.39 12.66
C GLY A 22 21.24 -5.47 14.06
N VAL A 23 21.08 -4.35 14.75
CA VAL A 23 20.61 -4.26 16.14
C VAL A 23 19.27 -3.54 16.24
N THR A 24 19.12 -2.46 15.48
CA THR A 24 17.90 -1.64 15.54
C THR A 24 16.82 -2.23 14.65
N GLN A 25 15.71 -2.63 15.27
CA GLN A 25 14.53 -3.09 14.57
C GLN A 25 13.70 -1.91 14.09
N SER A 26 13.25 -1.96 12.84
CA SER A 26 12.32 -1.01 12.25
C SER A 26 11.27 -1.74 11.42
N TYR A 27 10.41 -0.99 10.77
CA TYR A 27 9.37 -1.52 9.89
C TYR A 27 9.41 -0.82 8.54
N THR A 28 9.08 -1.58 7.51
CA THR A 28 8.64 -1.04 6.23
C THR A 28 7.30 -1.68 5.87
N GLY A 29 6.61 -1.14 4.89
CA GLY A 29 5.35 -1.72 4.52
C GLY A 29 4.93 -1.33 3.12
N SER A 30 4.00 -2.09 2.57
CA SER A 30 3.55 -1.93 1.20
C SER A 30 2.17 -2.53 0.99
N ARG A 31 1.60 -2.19 -0.16
CA ARG A 31 0.46 -2.90 -0.72
C ARG A 31 0.96 -4.13 -1.47
N TYR A 32 0.41 -5.28 -1.15
CA TYR A 32 0.63 -6.53 -1.90
C TYR A 32 -0.59 -6.82 -2.77
N ARG A 33 -0.35 -7.14 -4.03
CA ARG A 33 -1.38 -7.65 -4.94
C ARG A 33 -1.43 -9.17 -4.84
N ILE A 34 -2.63 -9.71 -4.65
CA ILE A 34 -2.90 -11.14 -4.58
C ILE A 34 -3.96 -11.48 -5.62
N ASP A 35 -3.62 -12.34 -6.55
CA ASP A 35 -4.57 -12.89 -7.53
C ASP A 35 -5.05 -14.25 -7.04
N LEU A 36 -6.35 -14.36 -6.79
CA LEU A 36 -7.04 -15.61 -6.49
C LEU A 36 -7.42 -16.25 -7.81
N VAL A 37 -6.97 -17.47 -8.06
CA VAL A 37 -7.15 -18.16 -9.35
C VAL A 37 -8.16 -19.30 -9.19
N ALA A 38 -9.14 -19.34 -10.07
CA ALA A 38 -10.05 -20.48 -10.21
C ALA A 38 -10.02 -21.02 -11.63
N GLU A 39 -10.14 -22.34 -11.76
CA GLU A 39 -10.21 -23.05 -13.04
C GLU A 39 -11.26 -24.15 -12.97
N GLY A 40 -12.00 -24.32 -14.03
CA GLY A 40 -13.00 -25.39 -14.09
C GLY A 40 -13.84 -25.35 -15.36
N ASP A 41 -14.80 -26.24 -15.40
CA ASP A 41 -15.79 -26.25 -16.47
C ASP A 41 -16.80 -25.13 -16.29
N ILE A 42 -17.14 -24.50 -17.41
CA ILE A 42 -18.20 -23.48 -17.43
C ILE A 42 -19.53 -24.22 -17.31
N SER A 43 -20.31 -23.89 -16.27
CA SER A 43 -21.66 -24.44 -16.08
C SER A 43 -22.54 -24.08 -17.27
N GLU A 44 -23.18 -25.06 -17.88
CA GLU A 44 -24.09 -24.85 -19.00
C GLU A 44 -25.34 -24.08 -18.62
N SER A 45 -25.78 -24.21 -17.36
CA SER A 45 -27.00 -23.57 -16.87
C SER A 45 -26.80 -22.14 -16.39
N ILE A 46 -25.59 -21.80 -15.88
CA ILE A 46 -25.30 -20.50 -15.23
C ILE A 46 -24.32 -19.67 -16.05
N GLY A 47 -23.39 -20.33 -16.81
CA GLY A 47 -22.45 -19.66 -17.68
C GLY A 47 -21.13 -19.23 -17.02
N TRP A 48 -20.82 -19.71 -15.81
CA TRP A 48 -19.56 -19.41 -15.13
C TRP A 48 -18.87 -20.65 -14.54
N VAL A 49 -17.61 -20.52 -14.13
CA VAL A 49 -16.85 -21.54 -13.39
C VAL A 49 -17.23 -21.49 -11.90
N VAL A 50 -17.18 -20.29 -11.32
CA VAL A 50 -17.52 -20.00 -9.92
C VAL A 50 -17.85 -18.52 -9.79
N ASP A 51 -18.64 -18.15 -8.79
CA ASP A 51 -18.91 -16.74 -8.49
C ASP A 51 -17.65 -16.06 -7.91
N TYR A 52 -17.38 -14.84 -8.34
CA TYR A 52 -16.30 -14.02 -7.75
C TYR A 52 -16.51 -13.75 -6.26
N ALA A 53 -17.75 -13.81 -5.77
CA ALA A 53 -18.04 -13.71 -4.35
C ALA A 53 -17.51 -14.91 -3.58
N ASP A 54 -17.58 -16.11 -4.15
CA ASP A 54 -17.07 -17.33 -3.51
C ASP A 54 -15.55 -17.31 -3.37
N LEU A 55 -14.84 -16.81 -4.41
CA LEU A 55 -13.40 -16.56 -4.32
C LEU A 55 -13.06 -15.56 -3.19
N LYS A 56 -13.84 -14.48 -3.07
CA LYS A 56 -13.66 -13.49 -2.01
C LYS A 56 -13.90 -14.12 -0.63
N ASN A 57 -14.99 -14.87 -0.49
CA ASN A 57 -15.37 -15.49 0.78
C ASN A 57 -14.35 -16.55 1.22
N LEU A 58 -13.79 -17.32 0.28
CA LEU A 58 -12.72 -18.28 0.54
C LEU A 58 -11.48 -17.58 1.14
N PHE A 59 -11.11 -16.44 0.61
CA PHE A 59 -9.91 -15.70 1.03
C PHE A 59 -10.13 -14.82 2.27
N GLU A 60 -11.35 -14.41 2.59
CA GLU A 60 -11.63 -13.44 3.64
C GLU A 60 -11.05 -13.79 5.03
N PRO A 61 -11.09 -15.05 5.52
CA PRO A 61 -10.46 -15.42 6.79
C PRO A 61 -8.94 -15.21 6.78
N VAL A 62 -8.28 -15.48 5.66
CA VAL A 62 -6.85 -15.29 5.47
C VAL A 62 -6.52 -13.80 5.36
N ARG A 63 -7.32 -13.05 4.60
CA ARG A 63 -7.17 -11.60 4.48
C ARG A 63 -7.15 -10.91 5.84
N ARG A 64 -8.07 -11.26 6.74
CA ARG A 64 -8.16 -10.67 8.10
C ARG A 64 -6.92 -10.90 8.95
N ARG A 65 -6.12 -11.92 8.66
CA ARG A 65 -4.87 -12.22 9.37
C ARG A 65 -3.67 -11.47 8.79
N LEU A 66 -3.79 -10.96 7.57
CA LEU A 66 -2.68 -10.34 6.83
C LEU A 66 -2.87 -8.84 6.64
N ASP A 67 -4.10 -8.41 6.34
CA ASP A 67 -4.42 -7.03 6.01
C ASP A 67 -4.37 -6.15 7.26
N HIS A 68 -3.61 -5.05 7.20
CA HIS A 68 -3.32 -4.16 8.32
C HIS A 68 -2.57 -4.83 9.48
N HIS A 69 -1.69 -5.80 9.16
CA HIS A 69 -0.83 -6.47 10.13
C HIS A 69 0.63 -6.43 9.71
N CYS A 70 1.51 -6.68 10.67
CA CYS A 70 2.91 -6.97 10.38
C CYS A 70 3.07 -8.45 10.02
N LEU A 71 3.43 -8.75 8.78
CA LEU A 71 3.57 -10.14 8.31
C LEU A 71 4.61 -10.91 9.11
N SER A 72 5.65 -10.24 9.62
CA SER A 72 6.67 -10.87 10.46
C SER A 72 6.17 -11.29 11.84
N ASP A 73 4.94 -10.94 12.22
CA ASP A 73 4.29 -11.38 13.46
C ASP A 73 3.26 -12.50 13.21
N VAL A 74 3.09 -12.89 11.94
CA VAL A 74 2.20 -13.97 11.56
C VAL A 74 2.93 -15.30 11.65
N GLU A 75 2.37 -16.26 12.39
CA GLU A 75 2.92 -17.62 12.55
C GLU A 75 3.19 -18.26 11.19
N GLY A 76 4.45 -18.64 10.97
CA GLY A 76 4.96 -19.24 9.72
C GLY A 76 5.49 -18.22 8.70
N LEU A 77 5.49 -16.91 9.00
CA LEU A 77 6.08 -15.84 8.18
C LEU A 77 7.18 -15.07 8.91
N GLU A 78 7.56 -15.45 10.13
CA GLU A 78 8.45 -14.68 11.01
C GLU A 78 9.83 -14.41 10.39
N THR A 79 10.32 -15.35 9.58
CA THR A 79 11.68 -15.29 9.01
C THR A 79 11.71 -14.94 7.53
N ASP A 80 10.61 -15.12 6.82
CA ASP A 80 10.52 -14.83 5.38
C ASP A 80 9.13 -14.35 5.01
N CYS A 81 9.02 -13.05 4.73
CA CYS A 81 7.80 -12.41 4.23
C CYS A 81 7.90 -12.10 2.71
N SER A 82 8.79 -12.77 1.99
CA SER A 82 8.88 -12.58 0.54
C SER A 82 7.55 -12.91 -0.15
N PRO A 83 7.26 -12.35 -1.31
CA PRO A 83 6.04 -12.67 -2.05
C PRO A 83 5.87 -14.18 -2.30
N ARG A 84 6.98 -14.90 -2.48
CA ARG A 84 6.97 -16.36 -2.63
C ARG A 84 6.57 -17.08 -1.33
N ALA A 85 7.17 -16.71 -0.20
CA ALA A 85 6.84 -17.30 1.09
C ALA A 85 5.38 -17.01 1.45
N LEU A 86 4.93 -15.78 1.26
CA LEU A 86 3.54 -15.36 1.48
C LEU A 86 2.57 -16.17 0.59
N GLN A 87 2.91 -16.40 -0.69
CA GLN A 87 2.09 -17.21 -1.60
C GLN A 87 1.95 -18.65 -1.10
N LEU A 88 3.05 -19.29 -0.69
CA LEU A 88 3.03 -20.65 -0.16
C LEU A 88 2.21 -20.73 1.13
N TRP A 89 2.41 -19.77 2.02
CA TRP A 89 1.69 -19.69 3.28
C TRP A 89 0.17 -19.52 3.05
N ILE A 90 -0.26 -18.59 2.18
CA ILE A 90 -1.67 -18.39 1.85
C ILE A 90 -2.29 -19.67 1.28
N ASN A 91 -1.61 -20.32 0.33
CA ASN A 91 -2.11 -21.56 -0.26
C ASN A 91 -2.33 -22.65 0.80
N ALA A 92 -1.41 -22.79 1.76
CA ALA A 92 -1.56 -23.76 2.86
C ALA A 92 -2.73 -23.39 3.82
N GLN A 93 -2.98 -22.09 4.06
CA GLN A 93 -4.10 -21.68 4.92
C GLN A 93 -5.48 -21.91 4.27
N LEU A 94 -5.54 -22.03 2.95
CA LEU A 94 -6.79 -22.23 2.20
C LEU A 94 -7.16 -23.70 1.99
N GLU A 95 -6.31 -24.64 2.42
CA GLU A 95 -6.60 -26.08 2.35
C GLU A 95 -7.70 -26.49 3.36
N PRO A 96 -8.59 -27.46 2.99
CA PRO A 96 -8.68 -28.14 1.71
C PRO A 96 -9.26 -27.23 0.62
N TRP A 97 -8.66 -27.28 -0.57
CA TRP A 97 -9.12 -26.44 -1.68
C TRP A 97 -10.43 -26.93 -2.28
N PRO A 98 -11.37 -26.02 -2.58
CA PRO A 98 -12.49 -26.35 -3.46
C PRO A 98 -12.01 -26.83 -4.83
N GLU A 99 -12.77 -27.69 -5.49
CA GLU A 99 -12.39 -28.30 -6.77
C GLU A 99 -12.04 -27.27 -7.86
N TRP A 100 -12.72 -26.14 -7.83
CA TRP A 100 -12.51 -25.05 -8.77
C TRP A 100 -11.32 -24.12 -8.41
N PHE A 101 -10.75 -24.23 -7.21
CA PHE A 101 -9.68 -23.35 -6.79
C PHE A 101 -8.32 -23.84 -7.31
N ALA A 102 -7.55 -22.93 -7.95
CA ALA A 102 -6.26 -23.25 -8.54
C ALA A 102 -5.08 -22.55 -7.84
N GLY A 103 -5.33 -21.97 -6.65
CA GLY A 103 -4.30 -21.33 -5.83
C GLY A 103 -4.27 -19.83 -5.94
N VAL A 104 -3.28 -19.22 -5.29
CA VAL A 104 -3.04 -17.76 -5.34
C VAL A 104 -1.71 -17.45 -6.01
N ARG A 105 -1.60 -16.23 -6.52
CA ARG A 105 -0.34 -15.62 -6.95
C ARG A 105 -0.15 -14.33 -6.18
N VAL A 106 1.00 -14.18 -5.54
CA VAL A 106 1.39 -12.97 -4.83
C VAL A 106 2.41 -12.21 -5.66
N PHE A 107 2.12 -10.95 -5.90
CA PHE A 107 3.02 -10.06 -6.62
C PHE A 107 3.72 -9.15 -5.64
N PRO A 108 5.03 -8.87 -5.88
CA PRO A 108 5.74 -7.91 -5.07
C PRO A 108 5.04 -6.55 -5.12
N PRO A 109 5.27 -5.72 -4.10
CA PRO A 109 4.89 -4.31 -4.18
C PRO A 109 5.40 -3.70 -5.49
N GLU A 110 4.64 -2.74 -6.02
CA GLU A 110 5.03 -1.98 -7.22
C GLU A 110 6.50 -1.53 -7.15
N PRO A 111 7.17 -1.38 -8.31
CA PRO A 111 8.63 -1.33 -8.35
C PRO A 111 9.20 -0.31 -7.37
N ASN A 112 10.11 -0.81 -6.53
CA ASN A 112 10.87 0.00 -5.59
C ASN A 112 11.84 0.88 -6.37
N GLY A 113 11.53 2.16 -6.48
CA GLY A 113 12.39 3.13 -7.11
C GLY A 113 11.71 4.48 -7.23
N PHE A 114 12.49 5.52 -7.16
CA PHE A 114 12.00 6.86 -7.41
C PHE A 114 11.66 7.03 -8.89
N TYR A 115 10.40 7.26 -9.17
CA TYR A 115 9.93 7.59 -10.51
C TYR A 115 8.96 8.78 -10.42
N LEU A 116 9.34 9.88 -11.04
CA LEU A 116 8.56 11.10 -11.05
C LEU A 116 7.70 11.15 -12.33
N CYS A 117 6.41 11.25 -12.18
CA CYS A 117 5.47 11.35 -13.29
C CYS A 117 4.72 12.69 -13.29
N ASN A 118 4.32 13.13 -14.50
CA ASN A 118 3.48 14.31 -14.67
C ASN A 118 2.01 13.88 -14.68
N LEU A 119 1.20 14.53 -13.85
CA LEU A 119 -0.25 14.45 -13.89
C LEU A 119 -0.80 15.71 -14.53
N ALA A 120 -1.71 15.54 -15.47
CA ALA A 120 -2.40 16.64 -16.11
C ALA A 120 -3.32 17.37 -15.13
N GLU A 121 -3.75 18.56 -15.52
CA GLU A 121 -4.80 19.29 -14.85
C GLU A 121 -6.13 18.51 -14.94
N GLU A 122 -6.86 18.51 -13.82
CA GLU A 122 -8.19 17.89 -13.70
C GLU A 122 -9.19 18.98 -13.22
N PRO A 123 -9.73 19.81 -14.13
CA PRO A 123 -10.59 20.94 -13.75
C PRO A 123 -11.85 20.54 -12.98
N GLU A 124 -12.43 19.38 -13.31
CA GLU A 124 -13.65 18.88 -12.65
C GLU A 124 -13.41 18.53 -11.16
N ALA A 125 -12.17 18.20 -10.80
CA ALA A 125 -11.73 17.93 -9.44
C ALA A 125 -11.02 19.12 -8.79
N ASP A 126 -10.92 20.27 -9.48
CA ASP A 126 -10.15 21.44 -9.06
C ASP A 126 -8.67 21.10 -8.74
N LEU A 127 -8.07 20.22 -9.56
CA LEU A 127 -6.68 19.82 -9.39
C LEU A 127 -5.80 20.41 -10.50
N PRO A 128 -4.76 21.19 -10.13
CA PRO A 128 -3.82 21.71 -11.12
C PRO A 128 -2.92 20.62 -11.70
N ALA A 129 -2.21 20.94 -12.78
CA ALA A 129 -1.11 20.11 -13.25
C ALA A 129 -0.07 19.95 -12.13
N ARG A 130 0.37 18.71 -11.89
CA ARG A 130 1.18 18.35 -10.73
C ARG A 130 2.16 17.22 -11.03
N LEU A 131 3.16 17.08 -10.21
CA LEU A 131 4.09 15.94 -10.25
C LEU A 131 3.69 14.93 -9.18
N ALA A 132 3.88 13.65 -9.48
CA ALA A 132 3.60 12.58 -8.56
C ALA A 132 4.74 11.55 -8.52
N PHE A 133 4.92 10.94 -7.36
CA PHE A 133 5.76 9.75 -7.17
C PHE A 133 5.19 8.87 -6.07
N SER A 134 5.49 7.57 -6.13
CA SER A 134 5.06 6.61 -5.11
C SER A 134 6.20 6.23 -4.19
N PHE A 135 5.85 5.95 -2.92
CA PHE A 135 6.76 5.40 -1.92
C PHE A 135 6.04 4.38 -1.04
N SER A 136 6.77 3.42 -0.52
CA SER A 136 6.25 2.41 0.42
C SER A 136 6.74 2.71 1.82
N ALA A 137 5.85 2.67 2.81
CA ALA A 137 6.19 2.95 4.19
C ALA A 137 5.25 2.22 5.15
N ALA A 138 5.72 1.97 6.38
CA ALA A 138 4.89 1.47 7.47
C ALA A 138 4.37 2.62 8.32
N GLN A 139 3.22 2.41 8.94
CA GLN A 139 2.62 3.31 9.93
C GLN A 139 1.80 2.54 10.97
N SER A 140 1.44 3.23 12.04
CA SER A 140 0.39 2.83 12.97
C SER A 140 -0.34 4.07 13.48
N LEU A 141 -1.61 3.92 13.88
CA LEU A 141 -2.43 5.00 14.41
C LEU A 141 -2.93 4.64 15.83
N PRO A 142 -2.05 4.60 16.82
CA PRO A 142 -2.37 4.13 18.17
C PRO A 142 -3.41 4.98 18.91
N GLN A 143 -3.66 6.22 18.44
CA GLN A 143 -4.69 7.13 18.96
C GLN A 143 -6.12 6.74 18.58
N LEU A 144 -6.31 5.82 17.62
CA LEU A 144 -7.65 5.35 17.24
C LEU A 144 -8.26 4.44 18.31
N PRO A 145 -9.60 4.25 18.33
CA PRO A 145 -10.26 3.36 19.27
C PRO A 145 -9.68 1.94 19.28
N GLU A 146 -9.75 1.28 20.44
CA GLU A 146 -9.32 -0.11 20.58
C GLU A 146 -10.05 -1.03 19.60
N GLY A 147 -9.32 -1.97 18.99
CA GLY A 147 -9.86 -2.87 17.96
C GLY A 147 -9.89 -2.28 16.56
N HIS A 148 -9.53 -0.99 16.36
CA HIS A 148 -9.41 -0.43 15.02
C HIS A 148 -8.18 -1.02 14.30
N PRO A 149 -8.31 -1.57 13.06
CA PRO A 149 -7.21 -2.26 12.38
C PRO A 149 -5.97 -1.37 12.16
N CYS A 150 -6.15 -0.09 11.91
CA CYS A 150 -5.03 0.84 11.72
C CYS A 150 -4.23 1.15 12.99
N ARG A 151 -4.61 0.63 14.16
CA ARG A 151 -3.76 0.73 15.37
C ARG A 151 -2.51 -0.12 15.27
N GLU A 152 -2.64 -1.27 14.60
CA GLU A 152 -1.52 -2.19 14.38
C GLU A 152 -0.54 -1.60 13.35
N VAL A 153 0.72 -2.06 13.43
CA VAL A 153 1.72 -1.67 12.43
C VAL A 153 1.38 -2.33 11.11
N HIS A 154 1.10 -1.51 10.12
CA HIS A 154 0.77 -1.92 8.77
C HIS A 154 1.47 -1.02 7.77
N GLY A 155 1.35 -1.28 6.48
CA GLY A 155 2.04 -0.49 5.48
C GLY A 155 1.23 -0.24 4.23
N HIS A 156 1.58 0.86 3.56
CA HIS A 156 0.94 1.27 2.32
C HIS A 156 1.97 1.55 1.23
N THR A 157 1.50 1.51 0.00
CA THR A 157 2.17 2.15 -1.12
C THR A 157 1.46 3.48 -1.37
N TYR A 158 2.04 4.54 -0.85
CA TYR A 158 1.53 5.89 -0.98
C TYR A 158 1.85 6.47 -2.35
N THR A 159 1.03 7.41 -2.82
CA THR A 159 1.40 8.33 -3.89
C THR A 159 1.32 9.75 -3.36
N LEU A 160 2.42 10.50 -3.53
CA LEU A 160 2.46 11.94 -3.33
C LEU A 160 2.21 12.65 -4.64
N GLU A 161 1.33 13.66 -4.60
CA GLU A 161 1.02 14.56 -5.70
C GLU A 161 1.37 15.99 -5.26
N ILE A 162 2.18 16.71 -6.02
CA ILE A 162 2.67 18.03 -5.63
C ILE A 162 2.54 19.01 -6.78
N ALA A 163 1.81 20.10 -6.55
CA ALA A 163 1.82 21.28 -7.40
C ALA A 163 2.52 22.44 -6.69
N CYS A 164 3.30 23.22 -7.46
CA CYS A 164 4.05 24.35 -6.93
C CYS A 164 3.76 25.62 -7.71
N LYS A 165 3.94 26.77 -7.07
CA LYS A 165 3.92 28.07 -7.72
C LYS A 165 4.99 28.10 -8.82
N GLY A 166 4.58 28.48 -10.04
CA GLY A 166 5.47 28.43 -11.21
C GLY A 166 5.52 27.08 -11.92
N GLY A 167 4.70 26.10 -11.50
CA GLY A 167 4.43 24.85 -12.24
C GLY A 167 5.54 23.79 -12.20
N ARG A 168 6.61 23.96 -11.44
CA ARG A 168 7.73 23.02 -11.41
C ARG A 168 8.19 22.69 -9.99
N LEU A 169 8.03 21.43 -9.59
CA LEU A 169 8.71 20.88 -8.43
C LEU A 169 10.18 20.57 -8.81
N PRO A 170 11.18 21.07 -8.07
CA PRO A 170 12.56 20.66 -8.30
C PRO A 170 12.72 19.15 -8.07
N GLU A 171 13.34 18.46 -9.01
CA GLU A 171 13.55 17.00 -8.94
C GLU A 171 14.29 16.60 -7.66
N LYS A 172 15.27 17.42 -7.25
CA LYS A 172 15.99 17.19 -5.99
C LYS A 172 15.05 17.23 -4.78
N ALA A 173 14.10 18.15 -4.72
CA ALA A 173 13.16 18.24 -3.61
C ALA A 173 12.25 17.00 -3.56
N ALA A 174 11.81 16.50 -4.72
CA ALA A 174 11.05 15.26 -4.81
C ALA A 174 11.89 14.04 -4.38
N GLN A 175 13.16 13.97 -4.80
CA GLN A 175 14.07 12.89 -4.43
C GLN A 175 14.38 12.91 -2.93
N ASP A 176 14.56 14.08 -2.33
CA ASP A 176 14.79 14.23 -0.89
C ASP A 176 13.57 13.74 -0.10
N LEU A 177 12.35 14.12 -0.51
CA LEU A 177 11.10 13.63 0.10
C LEU A 177 10.98 12.10 -0.02
N TYR A 178 11.27 11.54 -1.21
CA TYR A 178 11.27 10.10 -1.41
C TYR A 178 12.23 9.40 -0.43
N THR A 179 13.45 9.92 -0.31
CA THR A 179 14.48 9.35 0.59
C THR A 179 14.06 9.42 2.06
N MET A 180 13.35 10.48 2.46
CA MET A 180 12.87 10.65 3.84
C MET A 180 11.71 9.71 4.19
N LEU A 181 10.90 9.30 3.21
CA LEU A 181 9.65 8.59 3.45
C LEU A 181 9.71 7.12 3.05
N HIS A 182 10.44 6.79 1.96
CA HIS A 182 10.45 5.43 1.43
C HIS A 182 11.16 4.45 2.36
N ALA A 183 10.54 3.28 2.54
CA ALA A 183 11.01 2.19 3.41
C ALA A 183 11.16 2.59 4.89
N GLN A 184 10.43 3.62 5.35
CA GLN A 184 10.45 4.07 6.74
C GLN A 184 9.23 3.57 7.52
N TYR A 185 9.38 3.55 8.84
CA TYR A 185 8.26 3.58 9.78
C TYR A 185 7.95 5.05 10.09
N LEU A 186 6.87 5.56 9.54
CA LEU A 186 6.57 7.00 9.54
C LEU A 186 6.46 7.59 10.94
N ASN A 187 5.95 6.84 11.90
CA ASN A 187 5.70 7.32 13.26
C ASN A 187 6.98 7.70 14.04
N VAL A 188 8.17 7.29 13.58
CA VAL A 188 9.43 7.70 14.19
C VAL A 188 10.05 8.95 13.57
N ILE A 189 9.44 9.43 12.47
CA ILE A 189 9.86 10.66 11.80
C ILE A 189 9.31 11.85 12.61
N PRO A 190 10.16 12.80 13.07
CA PRO A 190 9.70 13.97 13.79
C PRO A 190 8.64 14.75 13.04
N GLY A 191 7.46 14.91 13.65
CA GLY A 191 6.28 15.57 13.07
C GLY A 191 5.31 14.62 12.36
N LEU A 192 5.63 13.32 12.26
CA LEU A 192 4.76 12.27 11.72
C LEU A 192 4.35 11.22 12.77
N GLU A 193 4.41 11.55 14.05
CA GLU A 193 3.99 10.65 15.14
C GLU A 193 2.54 10.15 14.97
N GLN A 194 1.73 10.95 14.29
CA GLN A 194 0.39 10.61 13.82
C GLN A 194 0.39 10.68 12.30
N SER A 195 0.73 9.59 11.65
CA SER A 195 1.01 9.53 10.20
C SER A 195 -0.24 9.34 9.33
N THR A 196 -1.33 10.04 9.63
CA THR A 196 -2.50 10.06 8.73
C THR A 196 -2.15 10.79 7.40
N ALA A 197 -2.92 10.53 6.35
CA ALA A 197 -2.70 11.17 5.05
C ALA A 197 -2.66 12.71 5.16
N GLU A 198 -3.51 13.30 6.01
CA GLU A 198 -3.55 14.74 6.26
C GLU A 198 -2.26 15.23 6.93
N ARG A 199 -1.77 14.51 7.93
CA ARG A 199 -0.53 14.85 8.63
C ARG A 199 0.69 14.72 7.73
N ILE A 200 0.72 13.70 6.89
CA ILE A 200 1.76 13.53 5.87
C ILE A 200 1.72 14.71 4.88
N ALA A 201 0.53 15.12 4.41
CA ALA A 201 0.40 16.24 3.49
C ALA A 201 0.91 17.55 4.10
N ILE A 202 0.56 17.86 5.35
CA ILE A 202 1.03 19.04 6.08
C ILE A 202 2.55 18.98 6.30
N TRP A 203 3.08 17.81 6.69
CA TRP A 203 4.51 17.63 6.91
C TRP A 203 5.30 17.84 5.61
N VAL A 204 4.86 17.26 4.49
CA VAL A 204 5.46 17.45 3.16
C VAL A 204 5.45 18.91 2.77
N TRP A 205 4.33 19.62 2.98
CA TRP A 205 4.22 21.04 2.74
C TRP A 205 5.31 21.83 3.48
N GLN A 206 5.46 21.60 4.77
CA GLN A 206 6.45 22.27 5.62
C GLN A 206 7.91 21.95 5.22
N ILE A 207 8.18 20.70 4.76
CA ILE A 207 9.50 20.32 4.24
C ILE A 207 9.81 21.12 2.97
N LEU A 208 8.85 21.22 2.04
CA LEU A 208 9.00 21.95 0.80
C LEU A 208 9.23 23.45 1.06
N GLU A 209 8.48 24.07 1.95
CA GLU A 209 8.70 25.48 2.34
C GLU A 209 10.11 25.72 2.91
N ARG A 210 10.59 24.82 3.77
CA ARG A 210 11.97 24.89 4.31
C ARG A 210 13.05 24.75 3.24
N GLN A 211 12.73 24.07 2.14
CA GLN A 211 13.61 23.95 0.97
C GLN A 211 13.48 25.12 -0.02
N GLY A 212 12.66 26.13 0.31
CA GLY A 212 12.43 27.28 -0.56
C GLY A 212 11.48 27.02 -1.73
N VAL A 213 10.77 25.88 -1.70
CA VAL A 213 9.73 25.54 -2.67
C VAL A 213 8.41 26.10 -2.16
N ALA A 214 7.61 26.71 -3.03
CA ALA A 214 6.27 27.23 -2.71
C ALA A 214 5.20 26.25 -3.23
N PRO A 215 4.76 25.26 -2.43
CA PRO A 215 3.69 24.37 -2.84
C PRO A 215 2.37 25.13 -2.95
N THR A 216 1.50 24.68 -3.85
CA THR A 216 0.12 25.17 -3.98
C THR A 216 -0.91 24.07 -3.73
N LEU A 217 -0.43 22.81 -3.79
CA LEU A 217 -1.20 21.63 -3.45
C LEU A 217 -0.24 20.50 -3.09
N VAL A 218 -0.55 19.79 -2.01
CA VAL A 218 0.05 18.50 -1.66
C VAL A 218 -1.07 17.49 -1.52
N GLY A 219 -1.04 16.46 -2.38
CA GLY A 219 -1.94 15.31 -2.33
C GLY A 219 -1.23 14.09 -1.77
N VAL A 220 -1.92 13.35 -0.91
CA VAL A 220 -1.48 12.06 -0.39
C VAL A 220 -2.55 11.03 -0.70
N GLN A 221 -2.21 10.07 -1.52
CA GLN A 221 -3.04 8.90 -1.76
C GLN A 221 -2.47 7.73 -0.94
N GLU A 222 -3.19 7.31 0.06
CA GLU A 222 -2.82 6.18 0.92
C GLU A 222 -3.22 4.84 0.31
N THR A 223 -4.42 4.79 -0.27
CA THR A 223 -4.94 3.64 -1.01
C THR A 223 -5.50 4.10 -2.35
N PRO A 224 -5.78 3.22 -3.32
CA PRO A 224 -6.36 3.64 -4.60
C PRO A 224 -7.64 4.47 -4.48
N ASN A 225 -8.36 4.30 -3.36
CA ASN A 225 -9.66 4.91 -3.14
C ASN A 225 -9.64 6.08 -2.13
N ASN A 226 -8.53 6.28 -1.39
CA ASN A 226 -8.44 7.26 -0.32
C ASN A 226 -7.35 8.28 -0.63
N ARG A 227 -7.74 9.53 -0.73
CA ARG A 227 -6.85 10.66 -1.04
C ARG A 227 -7.17 11.84 -0.13
N CYS A 228 -6.11 12.55 0.26
CA CYS A 228 -6.19 13.84 0.95
C CYS A 228 -5.47 14.88 0.11
N TYR A 229 -6.05 16.07 -0.02
CA TYR A 229 -5.42 17.21 -0.67
C TYR A 229 -5.36 18.39 0.33
N TYR A 230 -4.16 18.94 0.54
CA TYR A 230 -3.88 20.08 1.40
C TYR A 230 -3.39 21.26 0.56
N ARG A 231 -3.87 22.50 0.88
CA ARG A 231 -3.59 23.73 0.14
C ARG A 231 -2.94 24.84 0.99
N GLY A 232 -2.47 24.49 2.19
CA GLY A 232 -1.81 25.46 3.08
C GLY A 232 -2.73 26.32 3.96
N GLU A 233 -4.00 25.93 4.10
CA GLU A 233 -5.01 26.65 4.90
C GLU A 233 -5.29 25.96 6.23
#